data_09b141fe45028725c699c8ed3ff5f7cc
#
_entry.id   09b141fe45028725c699c8ed3ff5f7cc
#
_cell.length_a   1.000
_cell.length_b   1.000
_cell.length_c   1.000
_cell.angle_alpha   90.00
_cell.angle_beta   90.00
_cell.angle_gamma   90.00
#
_symmetry.space_group_name_H-M   'P 1'
#
loop_
_entity.id
_entity.type
_entity.pdbx_description
1 polymer ?
#
loop_
_entity_poly.entity_id
_entity_poly.type
_entity_poly.pdbx_seq_one_letter_code
_entity_poly.pdbx_strand_id
1 'polypeptide(L)'
;MEETARVFRLQLKREDVIIKIEYMFGREKFMGKYDDIIDLPHHVSKRHPQMSMQSRVAQFAPFAALKGQKERYEEVQRIVEPKRILTEAQKEQIDQHLQWIFANISNHPTIDVTYFVSDLRKAGGIYEVYNGKVKWIDQKKKEIIFMDNKRIMIKNLYEISLINAHRQACEFSRSKLI
;
A
#
# COMPACT_ATOMS: atom_id res chain seq x y z
N MET A 1 52.75 -14.58 29.12
CA MET A 1 52.29 -13.33 29.73
C MET A 1 50.96 -12.99 29.05
N GLU A 2 49.92 -13.49 29.69
CA GLU A 2 48.53 -13.33 29.16
C GLU A 2 47.96 -12.04 29.77
N GLU A 3 47.65 -11.12 28.90
CA GLU A 3 47.01 -9.88 29.28
C GLU A 3 45.50 -10.02 29.06
N THR A 4 44.83 -10.25 30.18
CA THR A 4 43.38 -10.44 30.25
C THR A 4 42.66 -9.14 29.90
N ALA A 5 42.11 -9.08 28.68
CA ALA A 5 41.18 -8.03 28.27
C ALA A 5 39.87 -8.17 29.07
N ARG A 6 39.72 -7.40 30.13
CA ARG A 6 38.48 -7.21 30.86
C ARG A 6 37.51 -6.43 29.95
N VAL A 7 36.57 -7.14 29.40
CA VAL A 7 35.41 -6.55 28.73
C VAL A 7 34.54 -5.87 29.78
N PHE A 8 34.71 -4.56 29.93
CA PHE A 8 33.81 -3.72 30.71
C PHE A 8 32.49 -3.58 29.91
N ARG A 9 31.52 -4.39 30.27
CA ARG A 9 30.15 -4.25 29.75
C ARG A 9 29.52 -3.04 30.43
N LEU A 10 29.69 -1.86 29.85
CA LEU A 10 29.00 -0.65 30.28
C LEU A 10 27.50 -0.80 29.91
N GLN A 11 26.72 -1.15 30.90
CA GLN A 11 25.26 -1.13 30.84
C GLN A 11 24.81 0.33 30.99
N LEU A 12 24.96 1.10 29.91
CA LEU A 12 24.46 2.47 29.86
C LEU A 12 22.95 2.43 29.82
N LYS A 13 22.29 3.00 30.81
CA LYS A 13 20.84 3.25 30.79
C LYS A 13 20.51 4.14 29.60
N ARG A 14 19.35 3.93 28.98
CA ARG A 14 18.88 4.71 27.81
C ARG A 14 18.94 6.23 28.05
N GLU A 15 18.76 6.66 29.28
CA GLU A 15 18.80 8.05 29.69
C GLU A 15 20.20 8.68 29.57
N ASP A 16 21.26 7.92 29.90
CA ASP A 16 22.64 8.40 29.80
C ASP A 16 23.10 8.58 28.33
N VAL A 17 22.57 7.77 27.42
CA VAL A 17 22.87 7.88 25.98
C VAL A 17 22.21 9.14 25.38
N ILE A 18 21.00 9.46 25.77
CA ILE A 18 20.27 10.65 25.29
C ILE A 18 20.99 11.91 25.76
N ILE A 19 21.39 11.98 27.04
CA ILE A 19 22.12 13.13 27.60
C ILE A 19 23.47 13.29 26.89
N LYS A 20 24.17 12.19 26.56
CA LYS A 20 25.50 12.24 25.91
C LYS A 20 25.39 12.67 24.43
N ILE A 21 24.29 12.34 23.75
CA ILE A 21 24.00 12.81 22.39
C ILE A 21 23.67 14.31 22.40
N GLU A 22 22.94 14.79 23.38
CA GLU A 22 22.67 16.22 23.53
C GLU A 22 23.92 17.06 23.85
N TYR A 23 24.92 16.48 24.51
CA TYR A 23 26.21 17.14 24.77
C TYR A 23 27.17 17.11 23.58
N MET A 24 27.07 16.09 22.72
CA MET A 24 27.96 15.95 21.54
C MET A 24 27.50 16.76 20.33
N PHE A 25 26.20 16.90 20.15
CA PHE A 25 25.62 17.85 19.21
C PHE A 25 25.29 19.11 19.99
N GLY A 26 26.29 20.03 20.11
CA GLY A 26 26.02 21.36 20.60
C GLY A 26 24.75 21.86 19.91
N ARG A 27 23.73 22.18 20.71
CA ARG A 27 22.53 22.84 20.22
C ARG A 27 23.02 24.17 19.61
N GLU A 28 23.35 24.18 18.34
CA GLU A 28 23.17 25.38 17.58
C GLU A 28 21.67 25.62 17.61
N LYS A 29 21.24 26.46 18.53
CA LYS A 29 19.92 27.02 18.54
C LYS A 29 19.77 27.70 17.19
N PHE A 30 19.20 27.01 16.23
CA PHE A 30 18.60 27.69 15.10
C PHE A 30 17.52 28.58 15.70
N MET A 31 17.93 29.81 16.04
CA MET A 31 16.98 30.81 16.50
C MET A 31 16.08 31.13 15.30
N GLY A 32 14.97 30.42 15.23
CA GLY A 32 13.92 30.69 14.27
C GLY A 32 13.33 32.08 14.55
N LYS A 33 12.79 32.72 13.53
CA LYS A 33 12.16 34.06 13.61
C LYS A 33 11.14 34.18 14.75
N TYR A 34 10.65 33.08 15.29
CA TYR A 34 9.54 33.03 16.25
C TYR A 34 9.93 32.34 17.58
N ASP A 35 11.20 32.04 17.82
CA ASP A 35 11.65 31.35 19.04
C ASP A 35 11.38 32.12 20.33
N ASP A 36 11.31 33.44 20.22
CA ASP A 36 10.99 34.38 21.31
C ASP A 36 9.52 34.30 21.76
N ILE A 37 8.65 33.82 20.88
CA ILE A 37 7.20 33.79 21.14
C ILE A 37 6.60 32.39 21.21
N ILE A 38 7.37 31.32 20.85
CA ILE A 38 6.86 29.95 20.74
C ILE A 38 6.42 29.38 22.11
N ASP A 39 7.10 29.81 23.19
CA ASP A 39 6.83 29.37 24.55
C ASP A 39 5.88 30.31 25.30
N LEU A 40 5.46 31.41 24.67
CA LEU A 40 4.52 32.34 25.30
C LEU A 40 3.12 31.73 25.37
N PRO A 41 2.42 31.88 26.51
CA PRO A 41 1.05 31.44 26.62
C PRO A 41 0.19 32.20 25.60
N HIS A 42 -0.70 31.46 24.92
CA HIS A 42 -1.61 32.06 23.94
C HIS A 42 -2.46 33.17 24.56
N HIS A 43 -2.76 34.20 23.78
CA HIS A 43 -3.57 35.29 24.23
C HIS A 43 -5.00 34.86 24.61
N VAL A 44 -5.40 35.13 25.83
CA VAL A 44 -6.77 34.92 26.30
C VAL A 44 -7.43 36.28 26.48
N SER A 45 -8.52 36.53 25.75
CA SER A 45 -9.24 37.80 25.87
C SER A 45 -9.83 37.97 27.26
N LYS A 46 -9.51 39.09 27.90
CA LYS A 46 -10.13 39.51 29.18
C LYS A 46 -11.47 40.18 28.96
N ARG A 47 -11.72 40.69 27.77
CA ARG A 47 -12.93 41.48 27.44
C ARG A 47 -14.06 40.60 26.91
N HIS A 48 -13.72 39.52 26.20
CA HIS A 48 -14.70 38.60 25.61
C HIS A 48 -14.51 37.21 26.20
N PRO A 49 -15.56 36.61 26.77
CA PRO A 49 -15.48 35.24 27.27
C PRO A 49 -15.22 34.25 26.11
N GLN A 50 -14.49 33.21 26.39
CA GLN A 50 -14.27 32.14 25.40
C GLN A 50 -15.59 31.44 25.08
N MET A 51 -15.79 31.16 23.81
CA MET A 51 -16.92 30.37 23.33
C MET A 51 -16.89 28.95 23.92
N SER A 52 -18.04 28.48 24.38
CA SER A 52 -18.17 27.10 24.87
C SER A 52 -17.80 26.06 23.77
N MET A 53 -17.34 24.88 24.18
CA MET A 53 -17.05 23.81 23.23
C MET A 53 -18.25 23.41 22.36
N GLN A 54 -19.45 23.39 22.96
CA GLN A 54 -20.70 23.13 22.23
C GLN A 54 -20.96 24.16 21.14
N SER A 55 -20.79 25.47 21.48
CA SER A 55 -20.96 26.54 20.49
C SER A 55 -19.90 26.47 19.37
N ARG A 56 -18.67 26.09 19.71
CA ARG A 56 -17.61 25.87 18.70
C ARG A 56 -17.95 24.73 17.77
N VAL A 57 -18.43 23.62 18.31
CA VAL A 57 -18.87 22.45 17.49
C VAL A 57 -20.04 22.85 16.61
N ALA A 58 -21.01 23.62 17.14
CA ALA A 58 -22.18 24.08 16.39
C ALA A 58 -21.82 24.96 15.18
N GLN A 59 -20.69 25.66 15.19
CA GLN A 59 -20.22 26.44 14.02
C GLN A 59 -19.87 25.56 12.84
N PHE A 60 -19.44 24.32 13.09
CA PHE A 60 -19.10 23.34 12.03
C PHE A 60 -20.29 22.48 11.62
N ALA A 61 -21.40 22.49 12.37
CA ALA A 61 -22.60 21.72 12.04
C ALA A 61 -23.19 22.04 10.66
N PRO A 62 -23.23 23.31 10.18
CA PRO A 62 -23.73 23.64 8.85
C PRO A 62 -22.97 22.98 7.70
N PHE A 63 -21.67 22.67 7.91
CA PHE A 63 -20.87 21.98 6.88
C PHE A 63 -21.38 20.55 6.64
N ALA A 64 -21.89 19.88 7.67
CA ALA A 64 -22.48 18.55 7.54
C ALA A 64 -23.86 18.55 6.87
N ALA A 65 -24.51 19.71 6.79
CA ALA A 65 -25.84 19.86 6.17
C ALA A 65 -25.81 19.94 4.64
N LEU A 66 -24.63 20.14 4.05
CA LEU A 66 -24.50 20.20 2.57
C LEU A 66 -24.60 18.78 2.00
N LYS A 67 -25.71 18.52 1.28
CA LYS A 67 -25.90 17.25 0.59
C LYS A 67 -24.75 16.98 -0.38
N GLY A 68 -24.20 15.78 -0.31
CA GLY A 68 -23.11 15.32 -1.18
C GLY A 68 -21.71 15.84 -0.82
N GLN A 69 -21.55 16.57 0.27
CA GLN A 69 -20.23 17.04 0.68
C GLN A 69 -19.36 15.89 1.21
N LYS A 70 -19.97 14.96 1.97
CA LYS A 70 -19.28 13.78 2.47
C LYS A 70 -18.73 12.94 1.32
N GLU A 71 -19.54 12.66 0.31
CA GLU A 71 -19.16 11.90 -0.88
C GLU A 71 -18.05 12.59 -1.67
N ARG A 72 -18.05 13.93 -1.70
CA ARG A 72 -16.96 14.69 -2.33
C ARG A 72 -15.66 14.57 -1.56
N TYR A 73 -15.70 14.62 -0.22
CA TYR A 73 -14.49 14.41 0.60
C TYR A 73 -13.96 12.98 0.45
N GLU A 74 -14.82 11.98 0.48
CA GLU A 74 -14.45 10.58 0.26
C GLU A 74 -13.80 10.40 -1.13
N GLU A 75 -14.37 11.04 -2.16
CA GLU A 75 -13.82 11.01 -3.50
C GLU A 75 -12.46 11.72 -3.60
N VAL A 76 -12.27 12.85 -2.92
CA VAL A 76 -10.97 13.54 -2.89
C VAL A 76 -9.92 12.69 -2.20
N GLN A 77 -10.26 12.03 -1.09
CA GLN A 77 -9.36 11.17 -0.32
C GLN A 77 -9.05 9.84 -1.03
N ARG A 78 -9.90 9.41 -1.96
CA ARG A 78 -9.70 8.17 -2.70
C ARG A 78 -8.43 8.22 -3.52
N ILE A 79 -7.47 7.38 -3.14
CA ILE A 79 -6.15 7.29 -3.79
C ILE A 79 -6.32 6.46 -5.08
N VAL A 80 -5.77 6.96 -6.18
CA VAL A 80 -5.61 6.24 -7.43
C VAL A 80 -4.15 6.22 -7.82
N GLU A 81 -3.70 5.11 -8.39
CA GLU A 81 -2.33 4.94 -8.86
C GLU A 81 -2.27 5.04 -10.38
N PRO A 82 -1.18 5.55 -10.95
CA PRO A 82 -0.95 5.47 -12.38
C PRO A 82 -0.72 4.01 -12.79
N LYS A 83 -1.10 3.66 -14.01
CA LYS A 83 -0.82 2.33 -14.54
C LYS A 83 0.68 2.13 -14.67
N ARG A 84 1.22 1.09 -14.03
CA ARG A 84 2.64 0.74 -14.06
C ARG A 84 3.01 0.18 -15.44
N ILE A 85 4.16 0.60 -15.94
CA ILE A 85 4.70 0.08 -17.19
C ILE A 85 5.43 -1.24 -16.87
N LEU A 86 5.03 -2.31 -17.53
CA LEU A 86 5.66 -3.62 -17.38
C LEU A 86 7.03 -3.64 -18.06
N THR A 87 8.00 -4.23 -17.40
CA THR A 87 9.30 -4.56 -18.02
C THR A 87 9.14 -5.69 -19.04
N GLU A 88 10.09 -5.83 -19.98
CA GLU A 88 10.02 -6.92 -20.97
C GLU A 88 10.05 -8.31 -20.31
N ALA A 89 10.83 -8.48 -19.24
CA ALA A 89 10.85 -9.72 -18.48
C ALA A 89 9.49 -10.07 -17.86
N GLN A 90 8.77 -9.07 -17.33
CA GLN A 90 7.42 -9.27 -16.77
C GLN A 90 6.41 -9.63 -17.88
N LYS A 91 6.49 -8.99 -19.04
CA LYS A 91 5.64 -9.33 -20.19
C LYS A 91 5.88 -10.78 -20.64
N GLU A 92 7.14 -11.19 -20.72
CA GLU A 92 7.52 -12.55 -21.09
C GLU A 92 7.01 -13.59 -20.09
N GLN A 93 7.07 -13.30 -18.78
CA GLN A 93 6.48 -14.15 -17.75
C GLN A 93 4.97 -14.28 -17.91
N ILE A 94 4.26 -13.17 -18.15
CA ILE A 94 2.82 -13.19 -18.39
C ILE A 94 2.49 -14.02 -19.63
N ASP A 95 3.24 -13.88 -20.71
CA ASP A 95 3.04 -14.64 -21.94
C ASP A 95 3.27 -16.14 -21.72
N GLN A 96 4.31 -16.53 -20.97
CA GLN A 96 4.55 -17.93 -20.59
C GLN A 96 3.38 -18.51 -19.79
N HIS A 97 2.87 -17.75 -18.80
CA HIS A 97 1.71 -18.19 -18.03
C HIS A 97 0.45 -18.31 -18.89
N LEU A 98 0.21 -17.37 -19.81
CA LEU A 98 -0.91 -17.44 -20.74
C LEU A 98 -0.83 -18.64 -21.67
N GLN A 99 0.35 -18.98 -22.21
CA GLN A 99 0.59 -20.17 -23.02
C GLN A 99 0.29 -21.44 -22.22
N TRP A 100 0.78 -21.50 -20.97
CA TRP A 100 0.50 -22.63 -20.09
C TRP A 100 -1.00 -22.79 -19.79
N ILE A 101 -1.70 -21.69 -19.49
CA ILE A 101 -3.15 -21.69 -19.27
C ILE A 101 -3.88 -22.17 -20.51
N PHE A 102 -3.47 -21.70 -21.71
CA PHE A 102 -4.06 -22.10 -22.97
C PHE A 102 -3.88 -23.61 -23.23
N ALA A 103 -2.71 -24.16 -22.97
CA ALA A 103 -2.45 -25.59 -23.10
C ALA A 103 -3.26 -26.45 -22.12
N ASN A 104 -3.58 -25.91 -20.94
CA ASN A 104 -4.29 -26.61 -19.87
C ASN A 104 -5.76 -26.16 -19.72
N ILE A 105 -6.32 -25.49 -20.71
CA ILE A 105 -7.67 -24.90 -20.62
C ILE A 105 -8.76 -25.93 -20.31
N SER A 106 -8.60 -27.16 -20.80
CA SER A 106 -9.54 -28.28 -20.56
C SER A 106 -9.67 -28.66 -19.08
N ASN A 107 -8.66 -28.37 -18.28
CA ASN A 107 -8.64 -28.64 -16.84
C ASN A 107 -9.17 -27.45 -16.01
N HIS A 108 -9.60 -26.38 -16.65
CA HIS A 108 -10.06 -25.14 -16.00
C HIS A 108 -9.15 -24.71 -14.86
N PRO A 109 -7.88 -24.36 -15.12
CA PRO A 109 -6.92 -24.05 -14.07
C PRO A 109 -7.38 -22.87 -13.22
N THR A 110 -7.11 -22.96 -11.90
CA THR A 110 -7.35 -21.85 -10.98
C THR A 110 -6.11 -20.97 -10.96
N ILE A 111 -6.31 -19.68 -11.17
CA ILE A 111 -5.24 -18.69 -11.22
C ILE A 111 -5.56 -17.48 -10.35
N ASP A 112 -4.52 -16.85 -9.85
CA ASP A 112 -4.58 -15.51 -9.27
C ASP A 112 -4.10 -14.51 -10.33
N VAL A 113 -4.88 -13.50 -10.55
CA VAL A 113 -4.57 -12.44 -11.53
C VAL A 113 -4.62 -11.10 -10.86
N THR A 114 -3.51 -10.38 -10.90
CA THR A 114 -3.45 -8.96 -10.56
C THR A 114 -3.63 -8.14 -11.82
N TYR A 115 -4.64 -7.28 -11.86
CA TYR A 115 -4.94 -6.47 -13.04
C TYR A 115 -5.31 -5.05 -12.67
N PHE A 116 -5.09 -4.14 -13.61
CA PHE A 116 -5.36 -2.73 -13.45
C PHE A 116 -6.79 -2.39 -13.89
N VAL A 117 -7.54 -1.73 -13.01
CA VAL A 117 -8.87 -1.19 -13.27
C VAL A 117 -8.78 0.32 -13.36
N SER A 118 -9.07 0.87 -14.54
CA SER A 118 -9.05 2.32 -14.76
C SER A 118 -10.17 2.99 -13.98
N ASP A 119 -9.87 4.10 -13.36
CA ASP A 119 -10.87 4.95 -12.73
C ASP A 119 -11.65 5.77 -13.77
N LEU A 120 -12.94 6.00 -13.51
CA LEU A 120 -13.80 6.77 -14.41
C LEU A 120 -13.70 8.27 -14.21
N ARG A 121 -13.27 8.73 -13.02
CA ARG A 121 -13.29 10.14 -12.64
C ARG A 121 -11.90 10.75 -12.49
N LYS A 122 -10.91 9.94 -12.10
CA LYS A 122 -9.53 10.38 -11.87
C LYS A 122 -8.59 9.77 -12.90
N ALA A 123 -7.54 10.48 -13.22
CA ALA A 123 -6.46 9.94 -14.04
C ALA A 123 -5.69 8.87 -13.23
N GLY A 124 -5.83 7.60 -13.60
CA GLY A 124 -5.26 6.46 -12.90
C GLY A 124 -6.28 5.35 -12.69
N GLY A 125 -6.06 4.54 -11.66
CA GLY A 125 -6.91 3.42 -11.29
C GLY A 125 -6.43 2.70 -10.06
N ILE A 126 -6.86 1.47 -9.91
CA ILE A 126 -6.46 0.59 -8.81
C ILE A 126 -6.02 -0.77 -9.37
N TYR A 127 -5.15 -1.45 -8.64
CA TYR A 127 -4.81 -2.84 -8.91
C TYR A 127 -5.71 -3.75 -8.07
N GLU A 128 -6.43 -4.63 -8.74
CA GLU A 128 -7.28 -5.63 -8.09
C GLU A 128 -6.68 -7.01 -8.27
N VAL A 129 -6.78 -7.83 -7.24
CA VAL A 129 -6.43 -9.25 -7.29
C VAL A 129 -7.71 -10.06 -7.44
N TYR A 130 -7.74 -10.95 -8.40
CA TYR A 130 -8.86 -11.83 -8.63
C TYR A 130 -8.39 -13.29 -8.71
N ASN A 131 -9.01 -14.13 -7.90
CA ASN A 131 -8.83 -15.58 -7.91
C ASN A 131 -10.01 -16.25 -8.60
N GLY A 132 -9.72 -17.11 -9.55
CA GLY A 132 -10.81 -17.81 -10.24
C GLY A 132 -10.34 -18.90 -11.18
N LYS A 133 -11.30 -19.74 -11.59
CA LYS A 133 -11.09 -20.79 -12.60
C LYS A 133 -11.26 -20.20 -13.99
N VAL A 134 -10.30 -20.43 -14.86
CA VAL A 134 -10.37 -19.99 -16.25
C VAL A 134 -11.33 -20.88 -17.01
N LYS A 135 -12.29 -20.25 -17.71
CA LYS A 135 -13.22 -20.92 -18.61
C LYS A 135 -12.68 -20.94 -20.04
N TRP A 136 -12.23 -19.78 -20.54
CA TRP A 136 -11.86 -19.56 -21.91
C TRP A 136 -10.93 -18.35 -22.07
N ILE A 137 -10.05 -18.37 -23.06
CA ILE A 137 -9.24 -17.21 -23.47
C ILE A 137 -9.67 -16.80 -24.89
N ASP A 138 -10.24 -15.61 -25.03
CA ASP A 138 -10.59 -15.06 -26.32
C ASP A 138 -9.37 -14.35 -26.94
N GLN A 139 -8.75 -14.98 -27.90
CA GLN A 139 -7.58 -14.44 -28.60
C GLN A 139 -7.91 -13.22 -29.45
N LYS A 140 -9.14 -13.15 -30.00
CA LYS A 140 -9.57 -12.02 -30.86
C LYS A 140 -9.76 -10.76 -30.03
N LYS A 141 -10.45 -10.87 -28.89
CA LYS A 141 -10.69 -9.76 -27.97
C LYS A 141 -9.55 -9.52 -26.98
N LYS A 142 -8.60 -10.45 -26.89
CA LYS A 142 -7.52 -10.44 -25.91
C LYS A 142 -8.04 -10.36 -24.48
N GLU A 143 -8.97 -11.24 -24.15
CA GLU A 143 -9.63 -11.30 -22.84
C GLU A 143 -9.53 -12.70 -22.23
N ILE A 144 -9.36 -12.77 -20.92
CA ILE A 144 -9.50 -14.00 -20.13
C ILE A 144 -10.91 -14.00 -19.56
N ILE A 145 -11.65 -15.06 -19.78
CA ILE A 145 -13.02 -15.27 -19.31
C ILE A 145 -12.98 -16.34 -18.22
N PHE A 146 -13.49 -16.02 -17.05
CA PHE A 146 -13.59 -16.91 -15.91
C PHE A 146 -14.94 -17.61 -15.85
N MET A 147 -15.06 -18.65 -15.03
CA MET A 147 -16.32 -19.43 -14.86
C MET A 147 -17.46 -18.55 -14.36
N ASP A 148 -17.15 -17.52 -13.55
CA ASP A 148 -18.12 -16.56 -13.03
C ASP A 148 -18.52 -15.50 -14.07
N ASN A 149 -18.16 -15.72 -15.35
CA ASN A 149 -18.35 -14.78 -16.46
C ASN A 149 -17.60 -13.44 -16.29
N LYS A 150 -16.68 -13.31 -15.32
CA LYS A 150 -15.80 -12.16 -15.21
C LYS A 150 -14.83 -12.16 -16.40
N ARG A 151 -14.65 -10.98 -17.01
CA ARG A 151 -13.76 -10.80 -18.15
C ARG A 151 -12.66 -9.83 -17.80
N ILE A 152 -11.42 -10.20 -18.05
CA ILE A 152 -10.24 -9.38 -17.77
C ILE A 152 -9.45 -9.24 -19.06
N MET A 153 -9.19 -8.00 -19.48
CA MET A 153 -8.40 -7.72 -20.69
C MET A 153 -6.91 -8.01 -20.42
N ILE A 154 -6.27 -8.72 -21.34
CA ILE A 154 -4.85 -9.06 -21.25
C ILE A 154 -3.96 -7.82 -21.14
N LYS A 155 -4.30 -6.73 -21.82
CA LYS A 155 -3.57 -5.46 -21.73
C LYS A 155 -3.54 -4.82 -20.33
N ASN A 156 -4.44 -5.23 -19.46
CA ASN A 156 -4.55 -4.70 -18.09
C ASN A 156 -3.91 -5.62 -17.05
N LEU A 157 -3.40 -6.77 -17.46
CA LEU A 157 -2.70 -7.68 -16.57
C LEU A 157 -1.41 -7.05 -16.06
N TYR A 158 -1.15 -7.27 -14.78
CA TYR A 158 0.10 -6.91 -14.12
C TYR A 158 0.89 -8.15 -13.73
N GLU A 159 0.21 -9.17 -13.21
CA GLU A 159 0.82 -10.42 -12.77
C GLU A 159 -0.19 -11.57 -12.86
N ILE A 160 0.30 -12.77 -13.14
CA ILE A 160 -0.48 -14.01 -13.12
C ILE A 160 0.28 -15.03 -12.28
N SER A 161 -0.40 -15.63 -11.29
CA SER A 161 0.12 -16.71 -10.46
C SER A 161 -0.72 -17.99 -10.62
N LEU A 162 -0.06 -19.11 -10.86
CA LEU A 162 -0.71 -20.40 -11.08
C LEU A 162 -0.82 -21.16 -9.76
N ILE A 163 -2.02 -21.30 -9.19
CA ILE A 163 -2.20 -21.95 -7.87
C ILE A 163 -1.93 -23.46 -7.92
N ASN A 164 -2.23 -24.12 -9.02
CA ASN A 164 -2.07 -25.57 -9.15
C ASN A 164 -0.64 -26.03 -9.47
N ALA A 165 0.24 -25.16 -9.96
CA ALA A 165 1.63 -25.52 -10.26
C ALA A 165 2.45 -25.81 -8.99
N HIS A 166 2.16 -25.11 -7.89
CA HIS A 166 2.88 -25.33 -6.63
C HIS A 166 2.53 -26.66 -5.94
N ARG A 167 1.29 -27.16 -6.06
CA ARG A 167 0.93 -28.46 -5.48
C ARG A 167 1.55 -29.63 -6.24
N GLN A 168 1.58 -29.58 -7.55
CA GLN A 168 2.18 -30.65 -8.37
C GLN A 168 3.71 -30.70 -8.28
N ALA A 169 4.38 -29.56 -8.12
CA ALA A 169 5.83 -29.53 -7.91
C ALA A 169 6.22 -30.14 -6.54
N CYS A 170 5.41 -29.94 -5.50
CA CYS A 170 5.64 -30.57 -4.19
C CYS A 170 5.35 -32.07 -4.20
N GLU A 171 4.39 -32.55 -4.97
CA GLU A 171 4.09 -34.00 -5.09
C GLU A 171 5.14 -34.72 -5.94
N PHE A 172 5.64 -34.08 -7.02
CA PHE A 172 6.68 -34.67 -7.85
C PHE A 172 8.04 -34.77 -7.13
N SER A 173 8.32 -33.84 -6.20
CA SER A 173 9.52 -33.91 -5.35
C SER A 173 9.43 -34.99 -4.28
N ARG A 174 8.24 -35.34 -3.81
CA ARG A 174 8.00 -36.41 -2.83
C ARG A 174 8.05 -37.81 -3.45
N SER A 175 7.69 -37.97 -4.72
CA SER A 175 7.71 -39.29 -5.39
C SER A 175 9.09 -39.71 -5.88
N LYS A 176 10.12 -38.86 -5.78
CA LYS A 176 11.52 -39.22 -6.13
C LYS A 176 12.39 -39.60 -4.92
N LEU A 177 11.80 -39.69 -3.73
CA LEU A 177 12.49 -40.04 -2.47
C LEU A 177 12.02 -41.41 -1.89
N ILE A 178 11.48 -42.29 -2.74
CA ILE A 178 11.21 -43.71 -2.39
C ILE A 178 11.98 -44.59 -3.33
#